data_95473801785eb379100c3b3148d9d3e9
#
_entry.id   95473801785eb379100c3b3148d9d3e9
#
_cell.length_a   1.000
_cell.length_b   1.000
_cell.length_c   1.000
_cell.angle_alpha   90.00
_cell.angle_beta   90.00
_cell.angle_gamma   90.00
#
_symmetry.space_group_name_H-M   'P 1'
#
loop_
_entity.id
_entity.type
_entity.pdbx_description
1 polymer ?
#
loop_
_entity_poly.entity_id
_entity_poly.type
_entity_poly.pdbx_seq_one_letter_code
_entity_poly.pdbx_strand_id
1 'polypeptide(L)' 'SKPNPAIYLYTIEKLDLDASECCCIEDSVPGIAAGKAAGLTVFAKREERFGFSQANADEISDQIPDPLKHAGPLCV' A
#
# COMPACT_ATOMS: atom_id res chain seq x y z
N SER A 1 6.87 4.54 12.79
CA SER A 1 5.46 4.18 12.98
C SER A 1 4.58 4.87 11.95
N LYS A 2 3.49 4.26 11.62
CA LYS A 2 2.53 4.79 10.66
C LYS A 2 1.81 5.99 11.24
N PRO A 3 1.49 6.99 10.44
CA PRO A 3 1.53 7.07 8.98
C PRO A 3 2.88 7.50 8.38
N ASN A 4 3.97 7.41 9.12
CA ASN A 4 5.28 7.79 8.64
C ASN A 4 5.72 6.84 7.52
N PRO A 5 6.12 7.33 6.33
CA PRO A 5 6.48 6.47 5.21
C PRO A 5 7.85 5.80 5.34
N ALA A 6 8.59 6.05 6.43
CA ALA A 6 9.99 5.63 6.56
C ALA A 6 10.22 4.14 6.31
N ILE A 7 9.31 3.28 6.80
CA ILE A 7 9.47 1.83 6.63
C ILE A 7 9.37 1.44 5.15
N TYR A 8 8.46 2.06 4.40
CA TYR A 8 8.33 1.78 2.98
C TYR A 8 9.52 2.32 2.20
N LEU A 9 9.95 3.54 2.51
CA LEU A 9 11.10 4.14 1.84
C LEU A 9 12.37 3.33 2.08
N TYR A 10 12.58 2.86 3.30
CA TYR A 10 13.69 2.00 3.64
C TYR A 10 13.65 0.69 2.84
N THR A 11 12.48 0.07 2.75
CA THR A 11 12.32 -1.22 2.07
C THR A 11 12.62 -1.09 0.59
N ILE A 12 12.05 -0.09 -0.10
CA ILE A 12 12.28 0.07 -1.53
C ILE A 12 13.72 0.46 -1.84
N GLU A 13 14.37 1.22 -0.96
CA GLU A 13 15.78 1.54 -1.10
C GLU A 13 16.65 0.27 -1.02
N LYS A 14 16.36 -0.59 -0.05
CA LYS A 14 17.09 -1.85 0.13
C LYS A 14 16.91 -2.80 -1.05
N LEU A 15 15.75 -2.77 -1.69
CA LEU A 15 15.47 -3.59 -2.85
C LEU A 15 15.92 -2.94 -4.16
N ASP A 16 16.45 -1.72 -4.09
CA ASP A 16 16.92 -0.96 -5.25
C ASP A 16 15.80 -0.75 -6.28
N LEU A 17 14.62 -0.36 -5.81
CA LEU A 17 13.44 -0.16 -6.65
C LEU A 17 12.98 1.30 -6.56
N ASP A 18 12.26 1.76 -7.60
CA ASP A 18 11.55 3.03 -7.55
C ASP A 18 10.15 2.82 -6.94
N ALA A 19 9.70 3.79 -6.16
CA ALA A 19 8.37 3.72 -5.56
C ALA A 19 7.27 3.55 -6.61
N SER A 20 7.42 4.16 -7.77
CA SER A 20 6.46 4.04 -8.89
C SER A 20 6.33 2.62 -9.42
N GLU A 21 7.32 1.77 -9.15
CA GLU A 21 7.32 0.37 -9.57
C GLU A 21 6.78 -0.57 -8.49
N CYS A 22 6.39 -0.02 -7.34
CA CYS A 22 6.02 -0.81 -6.17
C CYS A 22 4.58 -0.56 -5.76
N CYS A 23 4.00 -1.55 -5.12
CA CYS A 23 2.70 -1.41 -4.46
C CYS A 23 2.79 -1.94 -3.03
N CYS A 24 1.80 -1.60 -2.23
CA CYS A 24 1.63 -2.21 -0.92
C CYS A 24 0.17 -2.53 -0.68
N ILE A 25 -0.07 -3.44 0.25
CA ILE A 25 -1.42 -3.85 0.64
C ILE A 25 -1.61 -3.42 2.09
N GLU A 26 -2.66 -2.64 2.33
CA GLU A 26 -2.93 -2.08 3.67
C GLU A 26 -4.42 -2.17 3.98
N ASP A 27 -4.76 -2.20 5.26
CA ASP A 27 -6.14 -2.23 5.70
C ASP A 27 -6.51 -1.04 6.58
N SER A 28 -5.54 -0.31 7.09
CA SER A 28 -5.77 0.81 8.02
C SER A 28 -5.52 2.16 7.36
N VAL A 29 -6.18 3.19 7.88
CA VAL A 29 -5.96 4.56 7.41
C VAL A 29 -4.49 4.98 7.56
N PRO A 30 -3.83 4.76 8.73
CA PRO A 30 -2.41 5.11 8.85
C PRO A 30 -1.51 4.36 7.87
N GLY A 31 -1.81 3.08 7.62
CA GLY A 31 -1.03 2.28 6.67
C GLY A 31 -1.18 2.79 5.24
N ILE A 32 -2.41 3.10 4.83
CA ILE A 32 -2.69 3.68 3.51
C ILE A 32 -1.95 5.01 3.36
N ALA A 33 -2.02 5.87 4.38
CA ALA A 33 -1.33 7.17 4.35
C ALA A 33 0.18 7.00 4.22
N ALA A 34 0.77 6.04 4.94
CA ALA A 34 2.20 5.76 4.85
C ALA A 34 2.60 5.31 3.45
N GLY A 35 1.83 4.39 2.85
CA GLY A 35 2.09 3.92 1.49
C GLY A 35 2.00 5.05 0.47
N LYS A 36 0.97 5.87 0.55
CA LYS A 36 0.81 7.02 -0.36
C LYS A 36 1.92 8.05 -0.17
N ALA A 37 2.31 8.32 1.08
CA ALA A 37 3.38 9.28 1.35
C ALA A 37 4.73 8.79 0.81
N ALA A 38 4.92 7.47 0.72
CA ALA A 38 6.13 6.89 0.13
C ALA A 38 6.08 6.85 -1.41
N GLY A 39 4.96 7.22 -2.01
CA GLY A 39 4.81 7.23 -3.48
C GLY A 39 4.40 5.89 -4.07
N LEU A 40 3.96 4.95 -3.23
CA LEU A 40 3.55 3.62 -3.69
C LEU A 40 2.12 3.63 -4.22
N THR A 41 1.82 2.63 -5.06
CA THR A 41 0.43 2.27 -5.35
C THR A 41 -0.11 1.48 -4.16
N VAL A 42 -1.23 1.92 -3.61
CA VAL A 42 -1.79 1.30 -2.40
C VAL A 42 -3.07 0.56 -2.75
N PHE A 43 -3.07 -0.74 -2.48
CA PHE A 43 -4.26 -1.58 -2.54
C PHE A 43 -4.77 -1.76 -1.13
N ALA A 44 -5.99 -1.33 -0.86
CA ALA A 44 -6.59 -1.50 0.46
C ALA A 44 -7.50 -2.71 0.46
N LYS A 45 -7.31 -3.59 1.43
CA LYS A 45 -8.29 -4.62 1.71
C LYS A 45 -9.46 -3.96 2.43
N ARG A 46 -10.67 -4.19 1.94
CA ARG A 46 -11.85 -3.56 2.52
C ARG A 46 -12.01 -3.95 3.99
N GLU A 47 -12.16 -2.93 4.83
CA GLU A 47 -12.33 -3.13 6.25
C GLU A 47 -13.38 -2.15 6.77
N GLU A 48 -14.53 -2.68 7.11
CA GLU A 48 -15.67 -1.88 7.54
C GLU A 48 -15.89 -1.90 9.05
N ARG A 49 -15.22 -2.81 9.75
CA ARG A 49 -15.43 -3.01 11.18
C ARG A 49 -15.16 -1.77 12.04
N PHE A 50 -14.24 -0.95 11.60
CA PHE A 50 -13.76 0.18 12.39
C PHE A 50 -14.37 1.51 11.97
N GLY A 51 -15.22 1.51 10.95
CA GLY A 51 -15.93 2.70 10.51
C GLY A 51 -15.07 3.82 9.95
N PHE A 52 -13.83 3.55 9.57
CA PHE A 52 -12.95 4.56 8.97
C PHE A 52 -12.93 4.46 7.44
N SER A 53 -12.51 5.56 6.80
CA SER A 53 -12.45 5.63 5.34
C SER A 53 -11.11 5.12 4.80
N GLN A 54 -11.16 4.28 3.77
CA GLN A 54 -10.01 3.83 3.01
C GLN A 54 -9.89 4.57 1.68
N ALA A 55 -10.58 5.69 1.53
CA ALA A 55 -10.73 6.39 0.25
C ALA A 55 -9.40 6.87 -0.36
N ASN A 56 -8.34 7.04 0.45
CA ASN A 56 -7.05 7.47 -0.04
C ASN A 56 -6.25 6.37 -0.74
N ALA A 57 -6.68 5.12 -0.63
CA ALA A 57 -6.04 4.03 -1.35
C ALA A 57 -6.33 4.15 -2.85
N ASP A 58 -5.42 3.63 -3.68
CA ASP A 58 -5.61 3.63 -5.12
C ASP A 58 -6.68 2.64 -5.55
N GLU A 59 -6.80 1.55 -4.80
CA GLU A 59 -7.81 0.53 -5.05
C GLU A 59 -8.24 -0.11 -3.73
N ILE A 60 -9.53 -0.37 -3.59
CA ILE A 60 -10.10 -1.04 -2.42
C ILE A 60 -10.78 -2.31 -2.91
N SER A 61 -10.46 -3.45 -2.28
CA SER A 61 -11.07 -4.72 -2.65
C SER A 61 -11.37 -5.56 -1.43
N ASP A 62 -12.25 -6.55 -1.62
CA ASP A 62 -12.62 -7.48 -0.54
C ASP A 62 -11.60 -8.59 -0.36
N GLN A 63 -10.68 -8.72 -1.31
CA GLN A 63 -9.68 -9.78 -1.31
C GLN A 63 -8.29 -9.19 -1.49
N ILE A 64 -7.28 -9.87 -0.94
CA ILE A 64 -5.89 -9.51 -1.16
C ILE A 64 -5.55 -9.83 -2.62
N PRO A 65 -4.99 -8.85 -3.38
CA PRO A 65 -4.62 -9.11 -4.77
C PRO A 65 -3.59 -10.24 -4.88
N ASP A 66 -3.72 -11.03 -5.94
CA ASP A 66 -2.75 -12.08 -6.25
C ASP A 66 -1.60 -11.46 -7.07
N PRO A 67 -0.39 -11.37 -6.52
CA PRO A 67 0.73 -10.75 -7.24
C PRO A 67 1.08 -11.46 -8.54
N LEU A 68 0.80 -12.75 -8.64
CA LEU A 68 1.11 -13.52 -9.85
C LEU A 68 0.16 -13.19 -10.99
N LYS A 69 -1.03 -12.67 -10.69
CA LYS A 69 -2.03 -12.29 -11.67
C LYS A 69 -2.07 -10.79 -11.91
N HIS A 70 -1.38 -10.04 -11.10
CA HIS A 70 -1.37 -8.58 -11.19
C HIS A 70 -0.29 -8.12 -12.16
N ALA A 71 -0.70 -7.58 -13.29
CA ALA A 71 0.21 -7.09 -14.33
C ALA A 71 0.65 -5.66 -14.02
N GLY A 72 1.38 -5.46 -12.94
CA GLY A 72 1.74 -4.13 -12.50
C GLY A 72 2.84 -4.13 -11.46
N PRO A 73 2.84 -3.16 -10.53
CA PRO A 73 3.93 -2.99 -9.58
C PRO A 73 4.12 -4.19 -8.66
N LEU A 74 5.38 -4.39 -8.24
CA LEU A 74 5.70 -5.39 -7.22
C LEU A 74 5.20 -4.92 -5.87
N CYS A 75 4.54 -5.81 -5.13
CA CYS A 75 4.06 -5.49 -3.78
C CYS A 75 5.16 -5.68 -2.75
N VAL A 76 5.27 -4.73 -1.87
CA VAL A 76 6.24 -4.75 -0.77
C VAL A 76 5.54 -4.78 0.58
#